data_b0b172f0f0ffedd8703f737dce705482
#
_entry.id   b0b172f0f0ffedd8703f737dce705482
#
_cell.length_a   1.000
_cell.length_b   1.000
_cell.length_c   1.000
_cell.angle_alpha   90.00
_cell.angle_beta   90.00
_cell.angle_gamma   90.00
#
_symmetry.space_group_name_H-M   'P 1'
#
loop_
_entity.id
_entity.type
_entity.pdbx_description
1 polymer ?
#
loop_
_entity_poly.entity_id
_entity_poly.type
_entity_poly.pdbx_seq_one_letter_code
_entity_poly.pdbx_strand_id
1 'polypeptide(L)'
;MAQLNVKVGGLDLKNPVMTASGTFGYGLEFADFIDLNRLGGFIVKGTTLHPREGNDYPRMAETPSGMLNCVGLQNKGVDYFCEHIYPQLKDIDSNVLVNVSGSSPDDYAECAARIDALEGIPGIELNISCPNVKDGGMAFGVTCEGAASVVRAVRKRYSKTLIVKLSPNVTDIASIAKAVEAEGADSVSLINTLMGMSIDIERRQSRLSIGTGGLSGACVKPVALRMVHQVARAVNIPVVGLGGIMNATDAIEFLMAGATAIEIGTANFIDPTTTIRVIDGMNEWFDNHGVKDVHEIIGCLK
;
A
#
# COMPACT_ATOMS: atom_id res chain seq x y z
N MET A 1 10.43 -17.40 20.44
CA MET A 1 9.92 -16.50 19.39
C MET A 1 8.45 -16.84 19.11
N ALA A 2 7.61 -15.85 18.98
CA ALA A 2 6.20 -16.02 18.65
C ALA A 2 6.03 -16.47 17.19
N GLN A 3 4.88 -17.06 16.89
CA GLN A 3 4.44 -17.37 15.53
C GLN A 3 3.92 -16.10 14.88
N LEU A 4 4.58 -15.63 13.80
CA LEU A 4 4.25 -14.36 13.13
C LEU A 4 3.51 -14.54 11.81
N ASN A 5 3.36 -15.76 11.29
CA ASN A 5 2.73 -15.99 10.01
C ASN A 5 1.25 -15.58 10.02
N VAL A 6 0.84 -14.90 8.96
CA VAL A 6 -0.54 -14.46 8.75
C VAL A 6 -0.99 -14.76 7.33
N LYS A 7 -2.30 -14.76 7.11
CA LYS A 7 -2.89 -14.96 5.78
C LYS A 7 -3.62 -13.71 5.32
N VAL A 8 -3.25 -13.20 4.13
CA VAL A 8 -3.89 -12.03 3.50
C VAL A 8 -4.49 -12.46 2.16
N GLY A 9 -5.80 -12.68 2.12
CA GLY A 9 -6.45 -13.32 0.98
C GLY A 9 -5.85 -14.72 0.73
N GLY A 10 -5.31 -14.92 -0.47
CA GLY A 10 -4.61 -16.17 -0.84
C GLY A 10 -3.12 -16.20 -0.50
N LEU A 11 -2.56 -15.14 0.12
CA LEU A 11 -1.15 -15.02 0.43
C LEU A 11 -0.83 -15.59 1.81
N ASP A 12 0.17 -16.46 1.90
CA ASP A 12 0.77 -16.89 3.15
C ASP A 12 2.00 -16.03 3.42
N LEU A 13 1.93 -15.13 4.40
CA LEU A 13 3.01 -14.24 4.81
C LEU A 13 3.74 -14.85 6.01
N LYS A 14 5.07 -14.96 5.93
CA LYS A 14 5.91 -15.49 7.04
C LYS A 14 5.91 -14.58 8.29
N ASN A 15 5.56 -13.32 8.12
CA ASN A 15 5.29 -12.34 9.18
C ASN A 15 4.41 -11.22 8.59
N PRO A 16 3.74 -10.39 9.41
CA PRO A 16 2.77 -9.40 8.94
C PRO A 16 3.38 -8.13 8.33
N VAL A 17 4.71 -8.04 8.18
CA VAL A 17 5.38 -6.81 7.74
C VAL A 17 5.65 -6.82 6.26
N MET A 18 5.09 -5.85 5.56
CA MET A 18 5.32 -5.58 4.14
C MET A 18 5.83 -4.15 3.93
N THR A 19 6.26 -3.82 2.71
CA THR A 19 6.58 -2.46 2.31
C THR A 19 5.49 -1.86 1.44
N ALA A 20 5.22 -0.55 1.61
CA ALA A 20 4.25 0.18 0.79
C ALA A 20 4.82 0.53 -0.58
N SER A 21 3.98 0.45 -1.61
CA SER A 21 4.33 0.90 -2.96
C SER A 21 4.73 2.39 -3.00
N GLY A 22 5.61 2.73 -3.94
CA GLY A 22 6.10 4.09 -4.12
C GLY A 22 7.22 4.53 -3.17
N THR A 23 7.59 3.71 -2.19
CA THR A 23 8.65 3.99 -1.22
C THR A 23 9.75 2.93 -1.17
N PHE A 24 9.65 1.90 -2.02
CA PHE A 24 10.53 0.74 -2.00
C PHE A 24 11.04 0.34 -3.41
N GLY A 25 10.87 1.22 -4.40
CA GLY A 25 11.29 0.94 -5.78
C GLY A 25 10.70 -0.36 -6.31
N TYR A 26 11.56 -1.22 -6.83
CA TYR A 26 11.23 -2.61 -7.19
C TYR A 26 11.73 -3.64 -6.17
N GLY A 27 12.24 -3.17 -5.02
CA GLY A 27 12.78 -3.97 -3.93
C GLY A 27 14.29 -4.17 -4.02
N LEU A 28 14.83 -4.41 -5.21
CA LEU A 28 16.25 -4.68 -5.42
C LEU A 28 17.16 -3.53 -4.98
N GLU A 29 16.67 -2.29 -5.04
CA GLU A 29 17.39 -1.10 -4.57
C GLU A 29 17.65 -1.12 -3.05
N PHE A 30 16.92 -1.97 -2.32
CA PHE A 30 17.08 -2.15 -0.87
C PHE A 30 17.90 -3.38 -0.48
N ALA A 31 18.26 -4.24 -1.43
CA ALA A 31 18.99 -5.49 -1.16
C ALA A 31 20.37 -5.28 -0.50
N ASP A 32 20.99 -4.12 -0.72
CA ASP A 32 22.26 -3.76 -0.06
C ASP A 32 22.09 -3.36 1.41
N PHE A 33 20.86 -3.06 1.84
CA PHE A 33 20.55 -2.61 3.21
C PHE A 33 19.88 -3.69 4.06
N ILE A 34 19.07 -4.55 3.43
CA ILE A 34 18.29 -5.56 4.14
C ILE A 34 18.22 -6.87 3.34
N ASP A 35 18.01 -7.98 4.03
CA ASP A 35 17.63 -9.25 3.40
C ASP A 35 16.13 -9.22 3.09
N LEU A 36 15.79 -9.13 1.79
CA LEU A 36 14.41 -9.10 1.30
C LEU A 36 13.64 -10.38 1.66
N ASN A 37 14.33 -11.51 1.82
CA ASN A 37 13.70 -12.78 2.18
C ASN A 37 13.15 -12.78 3.62
N ARG A 38 13.53 -11.82 4.46
CA ARG A 38 12.98 -11.67 5.82
C ARG A 38 11.60 -11.03 5.86
N LEU A 39 11.21 -10.32 4.78
CA LEU A 39 9.91 -9.65 4.70
C LEU A 39 8.77 -10.65 4.51
N GLY A 40 7.60 -10.36 5.06
CA GLY A 40 6.36 -11.08 4.72
C GLY A 40 5.96 -10.88 3.26
N GLY A 41 6.26 -9.70 2.74
CA GLY A 41 6.09 -9.33 1.34
C GLY A 41 6.59 -7.92 1.07
N PHE A 42 6.62 -7.52 -0.20
CA PHE A 42 6.84 -6.13 -0.59
C PHE A 42 6.05 -5.77 -1.84
N ILE A 43 5.62 -4.50 -1.88
CA ILE A 43 4.80 -4.00 -2.97
C ILE A 43 5.67 -3.09 -3.84
N VAL A 44 5.90 -3.51 -5.08
CA VAL A 44 6.74 -2.79 -6.01
C VAL A 44 6.08 -1.51 -6.52
N LYS A 45 6.86 -0.72 -7.21
CA LYS A 45 6.47 0.55 -7.85
C LYS A 45 5.14 0.43 -8.59
N GLY A 46 4.28 1.45 -8.42
CA GLY A 46 3.01 1.54 -9.14
C GLY A 46 3.22 1.43 -10.66
N THR A 47 2.51 0.47 -11.25
CA THR A 47 2.61 0.09 -12.67
C THR A 47 1.29 0.40 -13.35
N THR A 48 1.36 1.01 -14.54
CA THR A 48 0.22 1.33 -15.40
C THR A 48 0.31 0.59 -16.72
N LEU A 49 -0.80 0.49 -17.46
CA LEU A 49 -0.82 -0.18 -18.77
C LEU A 49 0.22 0.43 -19.73
N HIS A 50 0.28 1.76 -19.79
CA HIS A 50 1.23 2.51 -20.59
C HIS A 50 2.23 3.28 -19.71
N PRO A 51 3.44 3.62 -20.21
CA PRO A 51 4.40 4.45 -19.50
C PRO A 51 3.82 5.81 -19.08
N ARG A 52 4.28 6.33 -17.94
CA ARG A 52 3.95 7.68 -17.43
C ARG A 52 5.20 8.41 -16.98
N GLU A 53 5.37 9.64 -17.42
CA GLU A 53 6.51 10.51 -17.05
C GLU A 53 6.37 11.07 -15.62
N GLY A 54 5.15 11.09 -15.08
CA GLY A 54 4.85 11.74 -13.81
C GLY A 54 4.68 13.26 -13.96
N ASN A 55 4.61 13.93 -12.82
CA ASN A 55 4.48 15.40 -12.77
C ASN A 55 5.86 16.08 -12.83
N ASP A 56 5.88 17.38 -13.15
CA ASP A 56 7.08 18.20 -13.12
C ASP A 56 7.64 18.41 -11.71
N TYR A 57 8.89 18.82 -11.61
CA TYR A 57 9.53 19.21 -10.35
C TYR A 57 9.16 20.65 -9.94
N PRO A 58 9.15 20.95 -8.61
CA PRO A 58 9.35 20.07 -7.46
C PRO A 58 8.12 19.21 -7.16
N ARG A 59 8.32 17.94 -6.85
CA ARG A 59 7.24 17.00 -6.58
C ARG A 59 7.32 16.27 -5.25
N MET A 60 8.23 16.71 -4.37
CA MET A 60 8.36 16.28 -2.98
C MET A 60 8.69 17.49 -2.10
N ALA A 61 8.13 17.52 -0.90
CA ALA A 61 8.39 18.54 0.10
C ALA A 61 8.29 17.95 1.51
N GLU A 62 9.26 18.25 2.36
CA GLU A 62 9.20 17.89 3.78
C GLU A 62 8.15 18.74 4.51
N THR A 63 7.53 18.14 5.52
CA THR A 63 6.62 18.78 6.47
C THR A 63 6.96 18.37 7.90
N PRO A 64 6.49 19.05 8.94
CA PRO A 64 6.64 18.57 10.30
C PRO A 64 6.11 17.12 10.45
N SER A 65 6.99 16.21 10.87
CA SER A 65 6.69 14.78 11.10
C SER A 65 6.16 14.01 9.88
N GLY A 66 6.42 14.51 8.64
CA GLY A 66 5.95 13.85 7.44
C GLY A 66 6.52 14.45 6.16
N MET A 67 5.92 14.08 5.03
CA MET A 67 6.27 14.61 3.72
C MET A 67 5.05 14.68 2.80
N LEU A 68 5.13 15.58 1.84
CA LEU A 68 4.20 15.70 0.72
C LEU A 68 4.84 15.16 -0.56
N ASN A 69 4.08 14.48 -1.39
CA ASN A 69 4.51 14.11 -2.72
C ASN A 69 3.40 14.30 -3.76
N CYS A 70 3.80 14.60 -4.98
CA CYS A 70 2.97 14.64 -6.16
C CYS A 70 3.69 13.99 -7.36
N VAL A 71 4.26 12.81 -7.17
CA VAL A 71 5.09 12.12 -8.20
C VAL A 71 4.32 11.86 -9.50
N GLY A 72 3.02 11.58 -9.44
CA GLY A 72 2.18 11.40 -10.63
C GLY A 72 2.33 10.03 -11.31
N LEU A 73 2.56 8.97 -10.54
CA LEU A 73 2.67 7.58 -11.04
C LEU A 73 3.77 7.37 -12.10
N GLN A 74 4.91 8.05 -12.00
CA GLN A 74 6.03 7.83 -12.91
C GLN A 74 6.40 6.35 -12.97
N ASN A 75 6.29 5.73 -14.12
CA ASN A 75 6.65 4.33 -14.37
C ASN A 75 6.80 4.04 -15.87
N LYS A 76 7.44 2.92 -16.20
CA LYS A 76 7.72 2.53 -17.59
C LYS A 76 6.64 1.61 -18.21
N GLY A 77 5.52 1.40 -17.54
CA GLY A 77 4.41 0.55 -18.02
C GLY A 77 4.59 -0.94 -17.71
N VAL A 78 3.49 -1.69 -17.89
CA VAL A 78 3.45 -3.11 -17.51
C VAL A 78 4.34 -3.98 -18.40
N ASP A 79 4.50 -3.67 -19.67
CA ASP A 79 5.36 -4.45 -20.58
C ASP A 79 6.82 -4.39 -20.12
N TYR A 80 7.31 -3.18 -19.76
CA TYR A 80 8.64 -3.02 -19.19
C TYR A 80 8.80 -3.79 -17.88
N PHE A 81 7.78 -3.78 -17.02
CA PHE A 81 7.79 -4.55 -15.79
C PHE A 81 7.96 -6.05 -16.08
N CYS A 82 7.14 -6.60 -16.98
CA CYS A 82 7.16 -8.03 -17.34
C CYS A 82 8.50 -8.46 -17.95
N GLU A 83 9.05 -7.64 -18.84
CA GLU A 83 10.25 -7.99 -19.61
C GLU A 83 11.55 -7.76 -18.86
N HIS A 84 11.64 -6.73 -18.04
CA HIS A 84 12.91 -6.25 -17.49
C HIS A 84 13.00 -6.34 -15.95
N ILE A 85 11.88 -6.20 -15.23
CA ILE A 85 11.87 -6.19 -13.78
C ILE A 85 11.53 -7.56 -13.21
N TYR A 86 10.42 -8.15 -13.64
CA TYR A 86 9.96 -9.45 -13.15
C TYR A 86 11.04 -10.55 -13.18
N PRO A 87 11.86 -10.72 -14.23
CA PRO A 87 12.90 -11.75 -14.23
C PRO A 87 13.91 -11.65 -13.10
N GLN A 88 14.08 -10.48 -12.51
CA GLN A 88 15.00 -10.24 -11.40
C GLN A 88 14.36 -10.49 -10.02
N LEU A 89 13.04 -10.57 -9.95
CA LEU A 89 12.28 -10.71 -8.72
C LEU A 89 11.86 -12.16 -8.40
N LYS A 90 11.82 -13.02 -9.40
CA LYS A 90 11.22 -14.37 -9.33
C LYS A 90 11.89 -15.33 -8.33
N ASP A 91 13.16 -15.08 -7.98
CA ASP A 91 13.95 -15.96 -7.10
C ASP A 91 13.99 -15.43 -5.65
N ILE A 92 13.26 -14.34 -5.34
CA ILE A 92 13.17 -13.79 -3.98
C ILE A 92 12.14 -14.59 -3.19
N ASP A 93 12.57 -15.15 -2.04
CA ASP A 93 11.69 -15.88 -1.11
C ASP A 93 10.89 -14.90 -0.23
N SER A 94 10.04 -14.11 -0.89
CA SER A 94 9.10 -13.19 -0.25
C SER A 94 7.90 -12.97 -1.19
N ASN A 95 6.74 -12.56 -0.65
CA ASN A 95 5.59 -12.26 -1.50
C ASN A 95 5.81 -10.93 -2.23
N VAL A 96 6.12 -11.00 -3.53
CA VAL A 96 6.26 -9.83 -4.39
C VAL A 96 4.91 -9.49 -4.99
N LEU A 97 4.38 -8.30 -4.66
CA LEU A 97 3.12 -7.81 -5.20
C LEU A 97 3.35 -6.60 -6.10
N VAL A 98 2.54 -6.48 -7.13
CA VAL A 98 2.59 -5.33 -8.04
C VAL A 98 1.47 -4.36 -7.71
N ASN A 99 1.81 -3.10 -7.45
CA ASN A 99 0.80 -2.05 -7.33
C ASN A 99 0.33 -1.65 -8.74
N VAL A 100 -0.96 -1.82 -9.01
CA VAL A 100 -1.58 -1.56 -10.31
C VAL A 100 -2.43 -0.31 -10.27
N SER A 101 -2.21 0.59 -11.22
CA SER A 101 -3.00 1.81 -11.42
C SER A 101 -3.43 1.94 -12.88
N GLY A 102 -4.55 2.62 -13.13
CA GLY A 102 -5.09 2.86 -14.47
C GLY A 102 -5.84 4.18 -14.58
N SER A 103 -6.22 4.55 -15.80
CA SER A 103 -7.03 5.74 -16.09
C SER A 103 -8.48 5.38 -16.40
N SER A 104 -8.77 4.13 -16.65
CA SER A 104 -10.10 3.55 -16.85
C SER A 104 -10.19 2.16 -16.26
N PRO A 105 -11.38 1.61 -15.95
CA PRO A 105 -11.54 0.22 -15.52
C PRO A 105 -10.89 -0.80 -16.47
N ASP A 106 -10.91 -0.53 -17.78
CA ASP A 106 -10.29 -1.39 -18.79
C ASP A 106 -8.76 -1.35 -18.70
N ASP A 107 -8.14 -0.18 -18.46
CA ASP A 107 -6.68 -0.07 -18.25
C ASP A 107 -6.23 -0.88 -17.05
N TYR A 108 -6.98 -0.79 -15.93
CA TYR A 108 -6.72 -1.59 -14.74
C TYR A 108 -6.81 -3.09 -15.04
N ALA A 109 -7.87 -3.51 -15.71
CA ALA A 109 -8.14 -4.90 -16.01
C ALA A 109 -7.10 -5.49 -16.99
N GLU A 110 -6.69 -4.74 -18.01
CA GLU A 110 -5.66 -5.16 -18.97
C GLU A 110 -4.28 -5.24 -18.30
N CYS A 111 -3.90 -4.26 -17.50
CA CYS A 111 -2.65 -4.27 -16.75
C CYS A 111 -2.59 -5.47 -15.79
N ALA A 112 -3.67 -5.71 -15.04
CA ALA A 112 -3.77 -6.84 -14.13
C ALA A 112 -3.71 -8.19 -14.86
N ALA A 113 -4.35 -8.33 -16.02
CA ALA A 113 -4.33 -9.56 -16.82
C ALA A 113 -2.91 -9.92 -17.30
N ARG A 114 -2.08 -8.94 -17.66
CA ARG A 114 -0.69 -9.19 -18.04
C ARG A 114 0.14 -9.67 -16.84
N ILE A 115 -0.13 -9.16 -15.65
CA ILE A 115 0.54 -9.59 -14.42
C ILE A 115 0.02 -10.96 -13.96
N ASP A 116 -1.24 -11.31 -14.24
CA ASP A 116 -1.83 -12.61 -13.89
C ASP A 116 -1.06 -13.77 -14.53
N ALA A 117 -0.53 -13.55 -15.73
CA ALA A 117 0.27 -14.54 -16.49
C ALA A 117 1.67 -14.78 -15.88
N LEU A 118 2.15 -13.98 -14.94
CA LEU A 118 3.49 -14.10 -14.37
C LEU A 118 3.51 -15.10 -13.21
N GLU A 119 4.21 -16.22 -13.37
CA GLU A 119 4.47 -17.15 -12.28
C GLU A 119 5.31 -16.46 -11.19
N GLY A 120 5.06 -16.76 -9.90
CA GLY A 120 5.82 -16.16 -8.79
C GLY A 120 5.38 -14.74 -8.38
N ILE A 121 4.43 -14.11 -9.11
CA ILE A 121 3.70 -12.94 -8.61
C ILE A 121 2.35 -13.42 -8.04
N PRO A 122 2.22 -13.53 -6.71
CA PRO A 122 1.05 -14.19 -6.10
C PRO A 122 -0.16 -13.27 -5.94
N GLY A 123 0.03 -11.95 -6.15
CA GLY A 123 -1.04 -10.97 -5.96
C GLY A 123 -0.71 -9.60 -6.52
N ILE A 124 -1.73 -8.74 -6.58
CA ILE A 124 -1.60 -7.33 -6.89
C ILE A 124 -2.24 -6.47 -5.80
N GLU A 125 -1.72 -5.24 -5.65
CA GLU A 125 -2.37 -4.17 -4.92
C GLU A 125 -2.99 -3.19 -5.91
N LEU A 126 -4.31 -3.14 -5.97
CA LEU A 126 -5.06 -2.29 -6.89
C LEU A 126 -5.20 -0.88 -6.31
N ASN A 127 -4.49 0.08 -6.87
CA ASN A 127 -4.48 1.47 -6.40
C ASN A 127 -5.59 2.27 -7.08
N ILE A 128 -6.77 2.33 -6.45
CA ILE A 128 -7.92 3.10 -6.92
C ILE A 128 -7.92 4.56 -6.43
N SER A 129 -6.89 4.96 -5.69
CA SER A 129 -6.84 6.26 -5.00
C SER A 129 -6.23 7.39 -5.83
N CYS A 130 -5.79 7.14 -7.06
CA CYS A 130 -5.07 8.13 -7.86
C CYS A 130 -6.02 9.25 -8.33
N PRO A 131 -5.78 10.53 -7.93
CA PRO A 131 -6.63 11.66 -8.35
C PRO A 131 -6.37 12.12 -9.79
N ASN A 132 -5.44 11.51 -10.51
CA ASN A 132 -4.92 12.02 -11.78
C ASN A 132 -5.64 11.41 -13.00
N VAL A 133 -6.90 11.74 -13.19
CA VAL A 133 -7.55 11.60 -14.50
C VAL A 133 -7.60 13.00 -15.13
N LYS A 134 -6.80 13.24 -16.17
CA LYS A 134 -6.65 14.55 -16.84
C LYS A 134 -7.95 15.09 -17.47
N ASP A 135 -9.01 14.33 -17.56
CA ASP A 135 -10.25 14.70 -18.26
C ASP A 135 -11.48 14.71 -17.35
N GLY A 136 -11.38 15.35 -16.18
CA GLY A 136 -12.56 15.61 -15.33
C GLY A 136 -13.14 14.40 -14.61
N GLY A 137 -12.46 13.26 -14.63
CA GLY A 137 -12.84 12.06 -13.90
C GLY A 137 -12.50 12.17 -12.43
N MET A 138 -13.47 11.98 -11.55
CA MET A 138 -13.25 11.78 -10.12
C MET A 138 -12.41 10.51 -9.92
N ALA A 139 -11.49 10.53 -8.94
CA ALA A 139 -10.76 9.31 -8.54
C ALA A 139 -11.76 8.19 -8.24
N PHE A 140 -11.57 7.02 -8.83
CA PHE A 140 -12.50 5.89 -8.67
C PHE A 140 -12.72 5.51 -7.19
N GLY A 141 -11.71 5.67 -6.36
CA GLY A 141 -11.75 5.32 -4.94
C GLY A 141 -12.49 6.30 -4.02
N VAL A 142 -13.16 7.34 -4.54
CA VAL A 142 -13.91 8.29 -3.70
C VAL A 142 -15.42 8.02 -3.64
N THR A 143 -15.92 7.11 -4.45
CA THR A 143 -17.31 6.64 -4.42
C THR A 143 -17.39 5.11 -4.41
N CYS A 144 -18.43 4.55 -3.80
CA CYS A 144 -18.65 3.10 -3.78
C CYS A 144 -18.76 2.53 -5.20
N GLU A 145 -19.54 3.16 -6.09
CA GLU A 145 -19.72 2.68 -7.47
C GLU A 145 -18.43 2.80 -8.30
N GLY A 146 -17.67 3.89 -8.15
CA GLY A 146 -16.38 4.04 -8.81
C GLY A 146 -15.40 2.94 -8.42
N ALA A 147 -15.27 2.68 -7.10
CA ALA A 147 -14.42 1.61 -6.57
C ALA A 147 -14.88 0.23 -7.05
N ALA A 148 -16.20 -0.05 -6.93
CA ALA A 148 -16.81 -1.30 -7.38
C ALA A 148 -16.59 -1.56 -8.87
N SER A 149 -16.74 -0.54 -9.72
CA SER A 149 -16.58 -0.67 -11.18
C SER A 149 -15.19 -1.14 -11.58
N VAL A 150 -14.15 -0.62 -10.93
CA VAL A 150 -12.75 -1.02 -11.19
C VAL A 150 -12.50 -2.44 -10.70
N VAL A 151 -12.92 -2.77 -9.46
CA VAL A 151 -12.71 -4.13 -8.91
C VAL A 151 -13.44 -5.17 -9.74
N ARG A 152 -14.69 -4.92 -10.13
CA ARG A 152 -15.49 -5.78 -11.02
C ARG A 152 -14.81 -6.03 -12.37
N ALA A 153 -14.23 -4.99 -12.97
CA ALA A 153 -13.51 -5.12 -14.24
C ALA A 153 -12.24 -5.95 -14.09
N VAL A 154 -11.44 -5.68 -13.05
CA VAL A 154 -10.20 -6.40 -12.77
C VAL A 154 -10.49 -7.85 -12.43
N ARG A 155 -11.44 -8.14 -11.53
CA ARG A 155 -11.73 -9.52 -11.07
C ARG A 155 -12.14 -10.45 -12.22
N LYS A 156 -12.75 -9.94 -13.27
CA LYS A 156 -13.10 -10.73 -14.47
C LYS A 156 -11.88 -11.25 -15.24
N ARG A 157 -10.72 -10.64 -15.07
CA ARG A 157 -9.51 -10.92 -15.85
C ARG A 157 -8.28 -11.26 -14.98
N TYR A 158 -8.43 -11.23 -13.67
CA TYR A 158 -7.35 -11.49 -12.71
C TYR A 158 -7.77 -12.58 -11.72
N SER A 159 -7.01 -13.66 -11.65
CA SER A 159 -7.40 -14.87 -10.90
C SER A 159 -6.75 -14.97 -9.51
N LYS A 160 -5.63 -14.27 -9.28
CA LYS A 160 -4.83 -14.35 -8.05
C LYS A 160 -5.32 -13.38 -6.99
N THR A 161 -4.56 -13.24 -5.91
CA THR A 161 -4.93 -12.37 -4.78
C THR A 161 -5.02 -10.91 -5.19
N LEU A 162 -6.18 -10.30 -4.93
CA LEU A 162 -6.52 -8.92 -5.23
C LEU A 162 -6.68 -8.13 -3.94
N ILE A 163 -5.67 -7.32 -3.59
CA ILE A 163 -5.74 -6.35 -2.51
C ILE A 163 -6.19 -5.01 -3.10
N VAL A 164 -7.15 -4.33 -2.49
CA VAL A 164 -7.63 -3.02 -2.98
C VAL A 164 -7.18 -1.92 -2.03
N LYS A 165 -6.36 -0.98 -2.54
CA LYS A 165 -5.82 0.14 -1.75
C LYS A 165 -6.78 1.32 -1.73
N LEU A 166 -7.28 1.64 -0.53
CA LEU A 166 -8.33 2.63 -0.31
C LEU A 166 -7.75 4.04 -0.05
N SER A 167 -8.50 5.05 -0.51
CA SER A 167 -8.20 6.47 -0.27
C SER A 167 -8.72 6.90 1.10
N PRO A 168 -7.94 7.68 1.88
CA PRO A 168 -8.44 8.32 3.09
C PRO A 168 -9.26 9.60 2.83
N ASN A 169 -9.27 10.10 1.59
CA ASN A 169 -9.90 11.39 1.23
C ASN A 169 -11.40 11.22 0.96
N VAL A 170 -12.07 10.56 1.88
CA VAL A 170 -13.49 10.20 1.81
C VAL A 170 -14.14 10.38 3.18
N THR A 171 -15.46 10.56 3.21
CA THR A 171 -16.19 10.71 4.46
C THR A 171 -16.41 9.34 5.15
N ASP A 172 -16.70 8.29 4.37
CA ASP A 172 -16.96 6.94 4.86
C ASP A 172 -16.16 5.89 4.08
N ILE A 173 -14.98 5.57 4.61
CA ILE A 173 -14.09 4.58 4.01
C ILE A 173 -14.62 3.15 4.18
N ALA A 174 -15.41 2.90 5.23
CA ALA A 174 -15.97 1.57 5.49
C ALA A 174 -17.01 1.17 4.44
N SER A 175 -17.81 2.12 3.96
CA SER A 175 -18.76 1.85 2.85
C SER A 175 -18.04 1.51 1.55
N ILE A 176 -16.91 2.15 1.25
CA ILE A 176 -16.10 1.82 0.08
C ILE A 176 -15.45 0.44 0.24
N ALA A 177 -14.95 0.11 1.43
CA ALA A 177 -14.39 -1.21 1.71
C ALA A 177 -15.41 -2.34 1.48
N LYS A 178 -16.65 -2.17 1.96
CA LYS A 178 -17.76 -3.11 1.69
C LYS A 178 -18.07 -3.24 0.19
N ALA A 179 -18.06 -2.13 -0.53
CA ALA A 179 -18.34 -2.14 -1.97
C ALA A 179 -17.30 -2.94 -2.76
N VAL A 180 -16.00 -2.79 -2.41
CA VAL A 180 -14.94 -3.56 -3.09
C VAL A 180 -14.91 -5.03 -2.65
N GLU A 181 -15.23 -5.34 -1.39
CA GLU A 181 -15.41 -6.71 -0.91
C GLU A 181 -16.53 -7.43 -1.70
N ALA A 182 -17.66 -6.76 -1.91
CA ALA A 182 -18.79 -7.31 -2.66
C ALA A 182 -18.46 -7.61 -4.14
N GLU A 183 -17.46 -6.94 -4.71
CA GLU A 183 -16.99 -7.18 -6.08
C GLU A 183 -15.81 -8.16 -6.18
N GLY A 184 -15.45 -8.79 -5.06
CA GLY A 184 -14.48 -9.89 -5.04
C GLY A 184 -13.05 -9.46 -4.75
N ALA A 185 -12.82 -8.37 -4.01
CA ALA A 185 -11.54 -8.11 -3.38
C ALA A 185 -11.24 -9.20 -2.33
N ASP A 186 -10.01 -9.74 -2.31
CA ASP A 186 -9.58 -10.73 -1.34
C ASP A 186 -9.05 -10.08 -0.05
N SER A 187 -8.68 -8.81 -0.12
CA SER A 187 -8.20 -7.99 1.00
C SER A 187 -8.32 -6.51 0.64
N VAL A 188 -8.27 -5.65 1.64
CA VAL A 188 -8.14 -4.20 1.47
C VAL A 188 -6.90 -3.69 2.17
N SER A 189 -6.21 -2.70 1.56
CA SER A 189 -5.13 -1.96 2.22
C SER A 189 -5.52 -0.49 2.40
N LEU A 190 -5.19 0.10 3.52
CA LEU A 190 -5.45 1.50 3.84
C LEU A 190 -4.51 2.03 4.94
N ILE A 191 -4.08 3.29 4.80
CA ILE A 191 -4.59 4.32 3.93
C ILE A 191 -3.57 4.69 2.83
N ASN A 192 -4.05 5.16 1.67
CA ASN A 192 -3.21 5.95 0.79
C ASN A 192 -2.96 7.34 1.42
N THR A 193 -2.35 8.26 0.72
CA THR A 193 -1.95 9.56 1.26
C THR A 193 -3.14 10.53 1.43
N LEU A 194 -3.10 11.34 2.49
CA LEU A 194 -4.04 12.44 2.70
C LEU A 194 -3.68 13.63 1.81
N MET A 195 -4.68 14.31 1.27
CA MET A 195 -4.42 15.55 0.51
C MET A 195 -3.92 16.65 1.44
N GLY A 196 -2.81 17.28 1.05
CA GLY A 196 -2.18 18.35 1.79
C GLY A 196 -1.53 19.39 0.88
N MET A 197 -1.05 20.47 1.48
CA MET A 197 -0.39 21.59 0.80
C MET A 197 0.76 22.12 1.65
N SER A 198 1.81 22.63 1.00
CA SER A 198 2.87 23.41 1.64
C SER A 198 3.17 24.65 0.80
N ILE A 199 3.35 25.80 1.47
CA ILE A 199 3.55 27.11 0.83
C ILE A 199 4.96 27.61 1.13
N ASP A 200 5.65 28.09 0.09
CA ASP A 200 6.83 28.94 0.20
C ASP A 200 6.34 30.39 0.32
N ILE A 201 6.48 30.97 1.51
CA ILE A 201 5.96 32.30 1.82
C ILE A 201 6.74 33.41 1.14
N GLU A 202 8.02 33.20 0.89
CA GLU A 202 8.87 34.18 0.23
C GLU A 202 8.57 34.27 -1.27
N ARG A 203 8.36 33.10 -1.90
CA ARG A 203 7.99 33.01 -3.31
C ARG A 203 6.49 33.15 -3.56
N ARG A 204 5.66 33.08 -2.50
CA ARG A 204 4.19 33.12 -2.54
C ARG A 204 3.59 32.08 -3.49
N GLN A 205 4.12 30.86 -3.45
CA GLN A 205 3.70 29.74 -4.29
C GLN A 205 3.74 28.42 -3.53
N SER A 206 3.09 27.40 -4.09
CA SER A 206 3.21 26.05 -3.55
C SER A 206 4.64 25.52 -3.66
N ARG A 207 5.06 24.73 -2.69
CA ARG A 207 6.31 23.96 -2.75
C ARG A 207 6.25 22.77 -3.71
N LEU A 208 5.07 22.44 -4.22
CA LEU A 208 4.84 21.37 -5.18
C LEU A 208 4.38 21.94 -6.52
N SER A 209 4.82 21.35 -7.62
CA SER A 209 4.55 21.80 -8.99
C SER A 209 3.05 21.90 -9.33
N ILE A 210 2.21 21.01 -8.79
CA ILE A 210 0.77 20.97 -9.06
C ILE A 210 -0.08 21.55 -7.92
N GLY A 211 0.53 22.27 -6.98
CA GLY A 211 -0.17 22.95 -5.89
C GLY A 211 -0.38 22.12 -4.64
N THR A 212 -0.91 20.92 -4.75
CA THR A 212 -1.19 19.99 -3.65
C THR A 212 -0.46 18.67 -3.83
N GLY A 213 -0.40 17.85 -2.78
CA GLY A 213 0.20 16.53 -2.82
C GLY A 213 -0.33 15.61 -1.72
N GLY A 214 0.06 14.35 -1.80
CA GLY A 214 -0.26 13.36 -0.79
C GLY A 214 0.65 13.47 0.42
N LEU A 215 0.06 13.70 1.60
CA LEU A 215 0.75 13.73 2.90
C LEU A 215 0.91 12.32 3.43
N SER A 216 2.12 11.97 3.88
CA SER A 216 2.50 10.70 4.48
C SER A 216 3.52 10.91 5.62
N GLY A 217 3.88 9.84 6.33
CA GLY A 217 4.81 9.88 7.47
C GLY A 217 4.10 9.82 8.82
N ALA A 218 4.84 9.99 9.92
CA ALA A 218 4.32 9.80 11.29
C ALA A 218 3.07 10.62 11.59
N CYS A 219 2.94 11.82 10.99
CA CYS A 219 1.81 12.74 11.21
C CYS A 219 0.44 12.15 10.84
N VAL A 220 0.38 11.16 9.93
CA VAL A 220 -0.91 10.57 9.50
C VAL A 220 -1.34 9.35 10.33
N LYS A 221 -0.48 8.81 11.21
CA LYS A 221 -0.75 7.58 11.97
C LYS A 221 -2.11 7.59 12.70
N PRO A 222 -2.49 8.63 13.45
CA PRO A 222 -3.77 8.59 14.18
C PRO A 222 -5.00 8.49 13.27
N VAL A 223 -4.93 9.09 12.08
CA VAL A 223 -5.99 9.00 11.08
C VAL A 223 -6.03 7.61 10.46
N ALA A 224 -4.88 7.08 10.06
CA ALA A 224 -4.76 5.75 9.49
C ALA A 224 -5.25 4.66 10.46
N LEU A 225 -4.81 4.72 11.72
CA LEU A 225 -5.19 3.77 12.76
C LEU A 225 -6.71 3.74 12.99
N ARG A 226 -7.34 4.93 13.11
CA ARG A 226 -8.80 5.04 13.21
C ARG A 226 -9.51 4.42 12.01
N MET A 227 -9.04 4.70 10.78
CA MET A 227 -9.66 4.18 9.57
C MET A 227 -9.51 2.66 9.45
N VAL A 228 -8.33 2.12 9.78
CA VAL A 228 -8.10 0.67 9.85
C VAL A 228 -9.07 0.01 10.83
N HIS A 229 -9.21 0.55 12.04
CA HIS A 229 -10.14 0.04 13.03
C HIS A 229 -11.60 0.05 12.54
N GLN A 230 -12.03 1.11 11.85
CA GLN A 230 -13.37 1.20 11.28
C GLN A 230 -13.61 0.15 10.19
N VAL A 231 -12.64 -0.02 9.27
CA VAL A 231 -12.76 -0.97 8.16
C VAL A 231 -12.69 -2.42 8.65
N ALA A 232 -11.78 -2.74 9.56
CA ALA A 232 -11.65 -4.09 10.11
C ALA A 232 -12.93 -4.60 10.81
N ARG A 233 -13.75 -3.68 11.31
CA ARG A 233 -15.08 -4.01 11.89
C ARG A 233 -16.22 -4.05 10.88
N ALA A 234 -15.96 -3.65 9.64
CA ALA A 234 -16.99 -3.46 8.62
C ALA A 234 -16.96 -4.53 7.52
N VAL A 235 -15.82 -5.17 7.30
CA VAL A 235 -15.61 -6.19 6.26
C VAL A 235 -15.21 -7.54 6.87
N ASN A 236 -15.34 -8.62 6.09
CA ASN A 236 -14.95 -9.98 6.52
C ASN A 236 -13.60 -10.39 5.92
N ILE A 237 -13.10 -9.65 4.94
CA ILE A 237 -11.80 -9.91 4.32
C ILE A 237 -10.65 -9.27 5.15
N PRO A 238 -9.42 -9.82 5.07
CA PRO A 238 -8.26 -9.28 5.77
C PRO A 238 -8.03 -7.80 5.45
N VAL A 239 -7.53 -7.07 6.44
CA VAL A 239 -7.17 -5.65 6.33
C VAL A 239 -5.67 -5.48 6.47
N VAL A 240 -5.05 -4.78 5.52
CA VAL A 240 -3.64 -4.39 5.58
C VAL A 240 -3.57 -2.92 5.99
N GLY A 241 -2.94 -2.63 7.14
CA GLY A 241 -2.85 -1.29 7.70
C GLY A 241 -1.58 -0.57 7.27
N LEU A 242 -1.69 0.69 6.83
CA LEU A 242 -0.53 1.53 6.54
C LEU A 242 -0.82 3.00 6.80
N GLY A 243 0.27 3.76 7.04
CA GLY A 243 0.21 5.19 7.28
C GLY A 243 0.83 5.58 8.63
N GLY A 244 2.10 6.01 8.58
CA GLY A 244 2.81 6.54 9.74
C GLY A 244 3.43 5.50 10.67
N ILE A 245 3.60 4.26 10.23
CA ILE A 245 4.32 3.22 10.97
C ILE A 245 5.82 3.50 10.89
N MET A 246 6.46 3.76 12.03
CA MET A 246 7.86 4.13 12.16
C MET A 246 8.68 3.11 12.98
N ASN A 247 8.03 2.27 13.78
CA ASN A 247 8.64 1.32 14.69
C ASN A 247 7.68 0.16 15.03
N ALA A 248 8.16 -0.81 15.83
CA ALA A 248 7.38 -1.99 16.23
C ALA A 248 6.12 -1.65 17.05
N THR A 249 6.18 -0.63 17.90
CA THR A 249 5.00 -0.18 18.68
C THR A 249 3.88 0.28 17.75
N ASP A 250 4.21 1.09 16.75
CA ASP A 250 3.22 1.52 15.76
C ASP A 250 2.61 0.31 15.02
N ALA A 251 3.43 -0.65 14.59
CA ALA A 251 2.98 -1.87 13.92
C ALA A 251 1.99 -2.67 14.78
N ILE A 252 2.32 -2.86 16.07
CA ILE A 252 1.47 -3.57 17.04
C ILE A 252 0.14 -2.83 17.24
N GLU A 253 0.14 -1.49 17.32
CA GLU A 253 -1.11 -0.71 17.39
C GLU A 253 -2.04 -1.00 16.20
N PHE A 254 -1.49 -1.09 14.98
CA PHE A 254 -2.29 -1.43 13.79
C PHE A 254 -2.86 -2.85 13.85
N LEU A 255 -2.07 -3.82 14.33
CA LEU A 255 -2.57 -5.20 14.52
C LEU A 255 -3.68 -5.23 15.57
N MET A 256 -3.50 -4.55 16.71
CA MET A 256 -4.53 -4.45 17.75
C MET A 256 -5.81 -3.76 17.24
N ALA A 257 -5.68 -2.78 16.32
CA ALA A 257 -6.82 -2.13 15.70
C ALA A 257 -7.59 -3.02 14.71
N GLY A 258 -7.04 -4.18 14.33
CA GLY A 258 -7.65 -5.18 13.47
C GLY A 258 -6.99 -5.38 12.11
N ALA A 259 -5.83 -4.76 11.87
CA ALA A 259 -5.03 -5.10 10.70
C ALA A 259 -4.49 -6.54 10.82
N THR A 260 -4.57 -7.31 9.74
CA THR A 260 -3.95 -8.64 9.64
C THR A 260 -2.48 -8.55 9.28
N ALA A 261 -2.12 -7.56 8.48
CA ALA A 261 -0.75 -7.23 8.09
C ALA A 261 -0.58 -5.72 8.02
N ILE A 262 0.66 -5.25 7.88
CA ILE A 262 0.99 -3.83 7.79
C ILE A 262 1.94 -3.55 6.61
N GLU A 263 1.89 -2.30 6.08
CA GLU A 263 2.85 -1.82 5.10
C GLU A 263 3.60 -0.60 5.65
N ILE A 264 4.93 -0.62 5.52
CA ILE A 264 5.81 0.48 5.89
C ILE A 264 6.16 1.29 4.65
N GLY A 265 5.84 2.59 4.66
CA GLY A 265 6.06 3.50 3.54
C GLY A 265 7.19 4.50 3.81
N THR A 266 6.83 5.74 4.16
CA THR A 266 7.73 6.89 4.31
C THR A 266 8.95 6.63 5.20
N ALA A 267 8.83 5.75 6.20
CA ALA A 267 9.93 5.38 7.08
C ALA A 267 11.13 4.77 6.33
N ASN A 268 10.90 4.09 5.19
CA ASN A 268 11.97 3.54 4.35
C ASN A 268 12.89 4.63 3.76
N PHE A 269 12.41 5.85 3.59
CA PHE A 269 13.24 6.99 3.15
C PHE A 269 14.11 7.56 4.26
N ILE A 270 13.71 7.36 5.53
CA ILE A 270 14.44 7.85 6.70
C ILE A 270 15.52 6.82 7.09
N ASP A 271 15.13 5.56 7.17
CA ASP A 271 15.99 4.43 7.50
C ASP A 271 15.58 3.20 6.67
N PRO A 272 16.40 2.78 5.69
CA PRO A 272 16.07 1.64 4.83
C PRO A 272 15.97 0.31 5.60
N THR A 273 16.46 0.24 6.84
CA THR A 273 16.37 -0.96 7.69
C THR A 273 15.09 -1.02 8.54
N THR A 274 14.22 -0.03 8.44
CA THR A 274 13.02 0.10 9.32
C THR A 274 12.16 -1.16 9.31
N THR A 275 11.93 -1.78 8.16
CA THR A 275 11.10 -2.99 8.06
C THR A 275 11.64 -4.14 8.90
N ILE A 276 12.95 -4.37 8.84
CA ILE A 276 13.62 -5.43 9.61
C ILE A 276 13.60 -5.10 11.10
N ARG A 277 13.86 -3.84 11.47
CA ARG A 277 13.78 -3.39 12.86
C ARG A 277 12.37 -3.52 13.44
N VAL A 278 11.33 -3.33 12.62
CA VAL A 278 9.95 -3.56 13.04
C VAL A 278 9.69 -5.04 13.30
N ILE A 279 10.13 -5.94 12.42
CA ILE A 279 10.00 -7.39 12.62
C ILE A 279 10.70 -7.82 13.91
N ASP A 280 11.96 -7.38 14.12
CA ASP A 280 12.74 -7.73 15.30
C ASP A 280 12.11 -7.17 16.57
N GLY A 281 11.69 -5.92 16.56
CA GLY A 281 11.03 -5.26 17.70
C GLY A 281 9.66 -5.85 18.05
N MET A 282 8.91 -6.36 17.07
CA MET A 282 7.68 -7.10 17.30
C MET A 282 7.96 -8.43 18.02
N ASN A 283 8.98 -9.19 17.57
CA ASN A 283 9.38 -10.43 18.23
C ASN A 283 9.78 -10.17 19.68
N GLU A 284 10.59 -9.14 19.94
CA GLU A 284 10.99 -8.73 21.28
C GLU A 284 9.77 -8.39 22.16
N TRP A 285 8.84 -7.60 21.63
CA TRP A 285 7.62 -7.23 22.36
C TRP A 285 6.78 -8.47 22.69
N PHE A 286 6.60 -9.42 21.75
CA PHE A 286 5.83 -10.64 21.96
C PHE A 286 6.47 -11.53 23.02
N ASP A 287 7.79 -11.72 22.96
CA ASP A 287 8.52 -12.52 23.96
C ASP A 287 8.36 -11.89 25.36
N ASN A 288 8.49 -10.57 25.47
CA ASN A 288 8.35 -9.83 26.74
C ASN A 288 6.91 -9.84 27.32
N HIS A 289 5.89 -9.99 26.48
CA HIS A 289 4.48 -10.03 26.90
C HIS A 289 3.88 -11.43 26.91
N GLY A 290 4.68 -12.46 26.62
CA GLY A 290 4.24 -13.85 26.64
C GLY A 290 3.28 -14.22 25.50
N VAL A 291 3.16 -13.38 24.46
CA VAL A 291 2.37 -13.64 23.26
C VAL A 291 3.04 -14.75 22.45
N LYS A 292 2.31 -15.80 22.10
CA LYS A 292 2.83 -16.97 21.38
C LYS A 292 2.47 -16.96 19.90
N ASP A 293 1.38 -16.29 19.55
CA ASP A 293 0.87 -16.19 18.19
C ASP A 293 0.37 -14.75 17.93
N VAL A 294 0.73 -14.19 16.79
CA VAL A 294 0.30 -12.85 16.38
C VAL A 294 -1.22 -12.70 16.36
N HIS A 295 -1.94 -13.77 16.11
CA HIS A 295 -3.42 -13.78 16.13
C HIS A 295 -4.03 -13.47 17.49
N GLU A 296 -3.28 -13.61 18.59
CA GLU A 296 -3.73 -13.23 19.92
C GLU A 296 -3.95 -11.71 20.07
N ILE A 297 -3.25 -10.92 19.25
CA ILE A 297 -3.34 -9.45 19.32
C ILE A 297 -4.11 -8.82 18.17
N ILE A 298 -4.31 -9.53 17.05
CA ILE A 298 -5.08 -8.99 15.91
C ILE A 298 -6.52 -8.72 16.35
N GLY A 299 -6.92 -7.43 16.28
CA GLY A 299 -8.28 -7.00 16.63
C GLY A 299 -8.63 -7.10 18.13
N CYS A 300 -7.64 -7.23 19.02
CA CYS A 300 -7.88 -7.37 20.46
C CYS A 300 -8.26 -6.06 21.17
N LEU A 301 -8.32 -4.94 20.48
CA LEU A 301 -8.71 -3.64 21.02
C LEU A 301 -10.17 -3.72 21.54
N LYS A 302 -10.34 -3.41 22.84
CA LYS A 302 -11.63 -3.48 23.57
C LYS A 302 -12.50 -2.26 23.30
#